data_4603118710e6a2a346f751e2e3dcc541
#
_entry.id   4603118710e6a2a346f751e2e3dcc541
#
_cell.length_a   1.000
_cell.length_b   1.000
_cell.length_c   1.000
_cell.angle_alpha   90.00
_cell.angle_beta   90.00
_cell.angle_gamma   90.00
#
_symmetry.space_group_name_H-M   'P 1'
#
loop_
_entity.id
_entity.type
_entity.pdbx_description
1 polymer ?
#
loop_
_entity_poly.entity_id
_entity_poly.type
_entity_poly.pdbx_seq_one_letter_code
_entity_poly.pdbx_strand_id
1 'polypeptide(L)'
;GSEMCIRDSYWMVDKLKEIEKRFLDVEGELSKPEVVNDMKKYTSLNKEYKSLGKIVSKYSELKKIVSGIDDAKLVLNKEKDEEFREMAKVELDELNNKKNQIEEEIKVLLIPKDPDDEKSVILEIRAGTGGDEAAIFAGDLLRMYQLYSEKNNWSFNLISSNEGTSGGFKEIVSSVEGCLLYTSDAADE
;
A
#
# COMPACT_ATOMS: atom_id res chain seq x y z
N GLY A 1 17.09 -13.13 22.21
CA GLY A 1 16.36 -12.09 21.44
C GLY A 1 17.15 -11.47 20.30
N SER A 2 18.49 -11.50 20.32
CA SER A 2 19.32 -10.81 19.30
C SER A 2 19.58 -11.60 18.01
N GLU A 3 19.51 -12.93 18.06
CA GLU A 3 19.77 -13.76 16.86
C GLU A 3 18.61 -13.75 15.85
N MET A 4 17.40 -13.54 16.30
CA MET A 4 16.21 -13.45 15.43
C MET A 4 16.21 -12.17 14.58
N CYS A 5 16.64 -11.04 15.12
CA CYS A 5 16.74 -9.76 14.41
C CYS A 5 17.80 -9.75 13.30
N ILE A 6 18.92 -10.45 13.49
CA ILE A 6 20.02 -10.50 12.50
C ILE A 6 19.58 -11.31 11.27
N ARG A 7 18.90 -12.45 11.47
CA ARG A 7 18.42 -13.31 10.39
C ARG A 7 17.33 -12.63 9.54
N ASP A 8 16.44 -11.86 10.18
CA ASP A 8 15.39 -11.12 9.50
C ASP A 8 15.95 -9.97 8.64
N SER A 9 17.03 -9.33 9.10
CA SER A 9 17.71 -8.27 8.35
C SER A 9 18.38 -8.80 7.09
N TYR A 10 19.06 -9.97 7.14
CA TYR A 10 19.67 -10.58 5.95
C TYR A 10 18.61 -11.02 4.93
N TRP A 11 17.53 -11.64 5.37
CA TRP A 11 16.43 -12.05 4.49
C TRP A 11 15.79 -10.85 3.78
N MET A 12 15.59 -9.75 4.49
CA MET A 12 15.03 -8.53 3.92
C MET A 12 15.94 -7.94 2.84
N VAL A 13 17.26 -7.87 3.08
CA VAL A 13 18.22 -7.33 2.11
C VAL A 13 18.27 -8.17 0.85
N ASP A 14 18.27 -9.50 0.96
CA ASP A 14 18.30 -10.38 -0.20
C ASP A 14 17.00 -10.27 -1.01
N LYS A 15 15.86 -10.19 -0.35
CA LYS A 15 14.58 -9.97 -1.01
C LYS A 15 14.51 -8.61 -1.73
N LEU A 16 15.08 -7.57 -1.13
CA LEU A 16 15.15 -6.24 -1.77
C LEU A 16 16.06 -6.23 -3.01
N LYS A 17 17.14 -7.00 -3.02
CA LYS A 17 17.98 -7.18 -4.21
C LYS A 17 17.24 -7.90 -5.34
N GLU A 18 16.47 -8.92 -5.02
CA GLU A 18 15.62 -9.61 -6.01
C GLU A 18 14.57 -8.68 -6.60
N ILE A 19 13.94 -7.85 -5.76
CA ILE A 19 12.97 -6.84 -6.18
C ILE A 19 13.62 -5.79 -7.08
N GLU A 20 14.80 -5.29 -6.74
CA GLU A 20 15.55 -4.34 -7.56
C GLU A 20 15.88 -4.94 -8.93
N LYS A 21 16.33 -6.21 -8.98
CA LYS A 21 16.56 -6.93 -10.22
C LYS A 21 15.28 -7.06 -11.05
N ARG A 22 14.17 -7.49 -10.43
CA ARG A 22 12.89 -7.62 -11.10
C ARG A 22 12.38 -6.29 -11.64
N PHE A 23 12.59 -5.19 -10.92
CA PHE A 23 12.24 -3.83 -11.37
C PHE A 23 12.97 -3.46 -12.66
N LEU A 24 14.28 -3.72 -12.74
CA LEU A 24 15.08 -3.47 -13.95
C LEU A 24 14.64 -4.39 -15.12
N ASP A 25 14.30 -5.64 -14.85
CA ASP A 25 13.79 -6.57 -15.86
C ASP A 25 12.45 -6.06 -16.44
N VAL A 26 11.52 -5.64 -15.58
CA VAL A 26 10.22 -5.07 -15.99
C VAL A 26 10.39 -3.77 -16.77
N GLU A 27 11.32 -2.90 -16.38
CA GLU A 27 11.65 -1.67 -17.11
C GLU A 27 12.17 -1.99 -18.52
N GLY A 28 13.04 -3.01 -18.63
CA GLY A 28 13.53 -3.51 -19.90
C GLY A 28 12.43 -4.15 -20.78
N GLU A 29 11.47 -4.85 -20.16
CA GLU A 29 10.31 -5.41 -20.86
C GLU A 29 9.35 -4.33 -21.37
N LEU A 30 9.08 -3.30 -20.59
CA LEU A 30 8.22 -2.17 -20.98
C LEU A 30 8.79 -1.38 -22.16
N SER A 31 10.10 -1.39 -22.34
CA SER A 31 10.78 -0.72 -23.45
C SER A 31 10.68 -1.48 -24.78
N LYS A 32 10.17 -2.74 -24.78
CA LYS A 32 10.06 -3.55 -26.01
C LYS A 32 8.82 -3.18 -26.82
N PRO A 33 8.96 -2.96 -28.15
CA PRO A 33 7.82 -2.62 -29.02
C PRO A 33 6.68 -3.66 -29.01
N GLU A 34 7.01 -4.93 -28.80
CA GLU A 34 6.05 -6.04 -28.76
C GLU A 34 5.10 -5.92 -27.57
N VAL A 35 5.56 -5.40 -26.43
CA VAL A 35 4.76 -5.21 -25.21
C VAL A 35 3.85 -4.01 -25.34
N VAL A 36 4.29 -2.96 -26.04
CA VAL A 36 3.49 -1.74 -26.27
C VAL A 36 2.25 -2.05 -27.13
N ASN A 37 2.33 -3.03 -28.02
CA ASN A 37 1.21 -3.46 -28.87
C ASN A 37 0.19 -4.35 -28.13
N ASP A 38 0.55 -4.95 -26.99
CA ASP A 38 -0.34 -5.75 -26.17
C ASP A 38 -0.77 -4.95 -24.93
N MET A 39 -1.92 -4.27 -25.05
CA MET A 39 -2.47 -3.40 -24.00
C MET A 39 -2.67 -4.11 -22.65
N LYS A 40 -3.01 -5.42 -22.65
CA LYS A 40 -3.21 -6.17 -21.40
C LYS A 40 -1.88 -6.42 -20.70
N LYS A 41 -0.89 -6.88 -21.46
CA LYS A 41 0.46 -7.13 -20.95
C LYS A 41 1.12 -5.82 -20.48
N TYR A 42 0.99 -4.76 -21.28
CA TYR A 42 1.50 -3.42 -20.94
C TYR A 42 0.90 -2.91 -19.62
N THR A 43 -0.43 -3.01 -19.47
CA THR A 43 -1.11 -2.54 -18.25
C THR A 43 -0.66 -3.32 -17.01
N SER A 44 -0.51 -4.65 -17.14
CA SER A 44 -0.04 -5.51 -16.03
C SER A 44 1.39 -5.16 -15.63
N LEU A 45 2.31 -5.06 -16.60
CA LEU A 45 3.71 -4.69 -16.34
C LEU A 45 3.84 -3.28 -15.77
N ASN A 46 3.02 -2.33 -16.21
CA ASN A 46 3.04 -0.96 -15.70
C ASN A 46 2.54 -0.89 -14.23
N LYS A 47 1.54 -1.70 -13.87
CA LYS A 47 1.12 -1.85 -12.46
C LYS A 47 2.25 -2.43 -11.61
N GLU A 48 2.89 -3.50 -12.08
CA GLU A 48 4.03 -4.12 -11.42
C GLU A 48 5.19 -3.11 -11.26
N TYR A 49 5.55 -2.39 -12.32
CA TYR A 49 6.58 -1.34 -12.30
C TYR A 49 6.32 -0.28 -11.25
N LYS A 50 5.08 0.24 -11.18
CA LYS A 50 4.70 1.25 -10.18
C LYS A 50 4.76 0.72 -8.74
N SER A 51 4.38 -0.53 -8.51
CA SER A 51 4.43 -1.14 -7.19
C SER A 51 5.86 -1.39 -6.72
N LEU A 52 6.70 -1.97 -7.60
CA LEU A 52 8.12 -2.22 -7.33
C LEU A 52 8.91 -0.90 -7.18
N GLY A 53 8.59 0.12 -7.97
CA GLY A 53 9.25 1.42 -7.94
C GLY A 53 9.21 2.10 -6.56
N LYS A 54 8.09 1.96 -5.83
CA LYS A 54 7.97 2.47 -4.45
C LYS A 54 8.96 1.79 -3.51
N ILE A 55 9.10 0.47 -3.63
CA ILE A 55 10.00 -0.33 -2.79
C ILE A 55 11.47 -0.01 -3.14
N VAL A 56 11.80 0.05 -4.44
CA VAL A 56 13.15 0.34 -4.92
C VAL A 56 13.60 1.75 -4.54
N SER A 57 12.70 2.73 -4.56
CA SER A 57 12.99 4.10 -4.10
C SER A 57 13.39 4.09 -2.61
N LYS A 58 12.59 3.44 -1.75
CA LYS A 58 12.90 3.32 -0.32
C LYS A 58 14.18 2.52 -0.05
N TYR A 59 14.44 1.49 -0.84
CA TYR A 59 15.68 0.73 -0.75
C TYR A 59 16.91 1.57 -1.15
N SER A 60 16.78 2.44 -2.15
CA SER A 60 17.85 3.39 -2.51
C SER A 60 18.14 4.38 -1.38
N GLU A 61 17.10 4.88 -0.70
CA GLU A 61 17.25 5.72 0.50
C GLU A 61 17.97 4.97 1.63
N LEU A 62 17.57 3.71 1.88
CA LEU A 62 18.21 2.86 2.87
C LEU A 62 19.70 2.65 2.58
N LYS A 63 20.07 2.38 1.32
CA LYS A 63 21.48 2.23 0.91
C LYS A 63 22.29 3.49 1.22
N LYS A 64 21.75 4.67 0.95
CA LYS A 64 22.43 5.94 1.25
C LYS A 64 22.65 6.15 2.74
N ILE A 65 21.64 5.80 3.56
CA ILE A 65 21.74 5.92 5.02
C ILE A 65 22.78 4.92 5.58
N VAL A 66 22.78 3.68 5.08
CA VAL A 66 23.78 2.68 5.50
C VAL A 66 25.20 3.14 5.14
N SER A 67 25.39 3.69 3.94
CA SER A 67 26.69 4.28 3.55
C SER A 67 27.10 5.43 4.48
N GLY A 68 26.15 6.34 4.81
CA GLY A 68 26.40 7.43 5.76
C GLY A 68 26.77 6.93 7.16
N ILE A 69 26.13 5.85 7.64
CA ILE A 69 26.48 5.23 8.92
C ILE A 69 27.92 4.69 8.90
N ASP A 70 28.32 4.05 7.80
CA ASP A 70 29.68 3.51 7.67
C ASP A 70 30.72 4.65 7.60
N ASP A 71 30.42 5.73 6.91
CA ASP A 71 31.26 6.93 6.84
C ASP A 71 31.40 7.59 8.23
N ALA A 72 30.31 7.78 8.95
CA ALA A 72 30.32 8.33 10.31
C ALA A 72 31.13 7.45 11.29
N LYS A 73 31.03 6.12 11.17
CA LYS A 73 31.87 5.17 11.93
C LYS A 73 33.36 5.29 11.60
N LEU A 74 33.69 5.52 10.31
CA LEU A 74 35.07 5.73 9.91
C LEU A 74 35.66 7.02 10.50
N VAL A 75 34.87 8.09 10.55
CA VAL A 75 35.26 9.34 11.20
C VAL A 75 35.51 9.11 12.70
N LEU A 76 34.58 8.46 13.39
CA LEU A 76 34.73 8.13 14.83
C LEU A 76 36.01 7.33 15.15
N ASN A 77 36.43 6.45 14.22
CA ASN A 77 37.61 5.62 14.43
C ASN A 77 38.93 6.31 14.07
N LYS A 78 38.91 7.25 13.12
CA LYS A 78 40.12 7.90 12.58
C LYS A 78 40.40 9.26 13.20
N GLU A 79 39.34 9.97 13.58
CA GLU A 79 39.45 11.34 14.08
C GLU A 79 39.87 11.35 15.55
N LYS A 80 40.81 12.25 15.91
CA LYS A 80 41.32 12.44 17.27
C LYS A 80 40.70 13.64 17.99
N ASP A 81 40.13 14.56 17.21
CA ASP A 81 39.48 15.75 17.74
C ASP A 81 38.13 15.37 18.37
N GLU A 82 37.94 15.78 19.62
CA GLU A 82 36.77 15.38 20.42
C GLU A 82 35.50 16.05 19.93
N GLU A 83 35.59 17.27 19.40
CA GLU A 83 34.44 18.02 18.86
C GLU A 83 33.90 17.33 17.58
N PHE A 84 34.77 16.95 16.67
CA PHE A 84 34.38 16.19 15.46
C PHE A 84 33.82 14.81 15.78
N ARG A 85 34.34 14.16 16.81
CA ARG A 85 33.80 12.86 17.27
C ARG A 85 32.43 12.98 17.89
N GLU A 86 32.15 14.06 18.63
CA GLU A 86 30.81 14.31 19.19
C GLU A 86 29.79 14.58 18.09
N MET A 87 30.15 15.39 17.08
CA MET A 87 29.31 15.61 15.90
C MET A 87 29.00 14.29 15.17
N ALA A 88 30.00 13.46 14.94
CA ALA A 88 29.83 12.16 14.27
C ALA A 88 28.96 11.18 15.09
N LYS A 89 28.96 11.27 16.42
CA LYS A 89 28.04 10.47 17.27
C LYS A 89 26.60 10.92 17.11
N VAL A 90 26.34 12.23 17.11
CA VAL A 90 24.99 12.76 16.93
C VAL A 90 24.47 12.39 15.55
N GLU A 91 25.29 12.55 14.50
CA GLU A 91 24.92 12.14 13.14
C GLU A 91 24.63 10.64 13.04
N LEU A 92 25.43 9.81 13.71
CA LEU A 92 25.24 8.36 13.74
C LEU A 92 23.92 7.96 14.41
N ASP A 93 23.54 8.64 15.49
CA ASP A 93 22.27 8.39 16.18
C ASP A 93 21.08 8.82 15.31
N GLU A 94 21.16 9.97 14.62
CA GLU A 94 20.14 10.41 13.69
C GLU A 94 19.98 9.45 12.50
N LEU A 95 21.09 8.99 11.91
CA LEU A 95 21.08 8.04 10.80
C LEU A 95 20.53 6.68 11.21
N ASN A 96 20.84 6.19 12.42
CA ASN A 96 20.26 4.96 12.95
C ASN A 96 18.75 5.08 13.16
N ASN A 97 18.25 6.20 13.66
CA ASN A 97 16.81 6.44 13.80
C ASN A 97 16.12 6.47 12.44
N LYS A 98 16.69 7.17 11.45
CA LYS A 98 16.17 7.18 10.07
C LYS A 98 16.20 5.79 9.42
N LYS A 99 17.27 5.02 9.66
CA LYS A 99 17.37 3.64 9.20
C LYS A 99 16.21 2.80 9.72
N ASN A 100 15.95 2.84 11.04
CA ASN A 100 14.88 2.07 11.64
C ASN A 100 13.50 2.45 11.07
N GLN A 101 13.24 3.75 10.87
CA GLN A 101 12.00 4.22 10.26
C GLN A 101 11.79 3.68 8.84
N ILE A 102 12.85 3.77 8.00
CA ILE A 102 12.77 3.27 6.61
C ILE A 102 12.66 1.74 6.57
N GLU A 103 13.32 1.02 7.48
CA GLU A 103 13.16 -0.43 7.57
C GLU A 103 11.72 -0.83 7.91
N GLU A 104 11.04 -0.11 8.82
CA GLU A 104 9.62 -0.35 9.12
C GLU A 104 8.72 -0.03 7.91
N GLU A 105 8.95 1.10 7.23
CA GLU A 105 8.21 1.44 6.01
C GLU A 105 8.39 0.37 4.92
N ILE A 106 9.61 -0.15 4.73
CA ILE A 106 9.89 -1.22 3.78
C ILE A 106 9.17 -2.50 4.17
N LYS A 107 9.15 -2.88 5.45
CA LYS A 107 8.41 -4.07 5.91
C LYS A 107 6.93 -3.99 5.55
N VAL A 108 6.30 -2.83 5.75
CA VAL A 108 4.90 -2.61 5.35
C VAL A 108 4.73 -2.74 3.83
N LEU A 109 5.65 -2.18 3.04
CA LEU A 109 5.60 -2.26 1.58
C LEU A 109 5.88 -3.67 1.04
N LEU A 110 6.57 -4.53 1.80
CA LEU A 110 6.84 -5.92 1.43
C LEU A 110 5.69 -6.87 1.76
N ILE A 111 4.66 -6.44 2.49
CA ILE A 111 3.45 -7.23 2.69
C ILE A 111 2.82 -7.45 1.30
N PRO A 112 2.62 -8.71 0.89
CA PRO A 112 1.99 -8.99 -0.38
C PRO A 112 0.57 -8.40 -0.37
N LYS A 113 0.26 -7.58 -1.38
CA LYS A 113 -1.10 -7.11 -1.58
C LYS A 113 -1.99 -8.28 -1.93
N ASP A 114 -3.15 -8.36 -1.29
CA ASP A 114 -4.16 -9.34 -1.66
C ASP A 114 -4.60 -9.06 -3.11
N PRO A 115 -4.60 -10.08 -4.00
CA PRO A 115 -5.13 -9.92 -5.35
C PRO A 115 -6.60 -9.51 -5.36
N ASP A 116 -7.31 -9.70 -4.26
CA ASP A 116 -8.70 -9.34 -4.08
C ASP A 116 -8.90 -7.85 -3.74
N ASP A 117 -7.85 -7.15 -3.26
CA ASP A 117 -7.88 -5.71 -3.00
C ASP A 117 -8.22 -4.83 -4.22
N GLU A 118 -8.02 -5.35 -5.44
CA GLU A 118 -8.35 -4.65 -6.68
C GLU A 118 -9.72 -5.07 -7.27
N LYS A 119 -10.44 -6.00 -6.64
CA LYS A 119 -11.75 -6.44 -7.11
C LYS A 119 -12.84 -5.44 -6.76
N SER A 120 -13.80 -5.31 -7.67
CA SER A 120 -15.04 -4.60 -7.39
C SER A 120 -15.93 -5.42 -6.45
N VAL A 121 -16.65 -4.73 -5.56
CA VAL A 121 -17.60 -5.36 -4.62
C VAL A 121 -19.01 -4.99 -5.04
N ILE A 122 -19.94 -5.94 -4.92
CA ILE A 122 -21.36 -5.67 -5.05
C ILE A 122 -21.93 -5.49 -3.65
N LEU A 123 -22.40 -4.27 -3.39
CA LEU A 123 -23.08 -3.92 -2.15
C LEU A 123 -24.59 -4.09 -2.34
N GLU A 124 -25.20 -4.95 -1.55
CA GLU A 124 -26.64 -5.17 -1.53
C GLU A 124 -27.22 -4.76 -0.19
N ILE A 125 -28.20 -3.86 -0.19
CA ILE A 125 -28.91 -3.38 1.00
C ILE A 125 -30.37 -3.75 0.86
N ARG A 126 -30.90 -4.49 1.82
CA ARG A 126 -32.31 -4.91 1.86
C ARG A 126 -32.98 -4.47 3.15
N ALA A 127 -34.17 -3.88 3.03
CA ALA A 127 -34.97 -3.47 4.18
C ALA A 127 -35.56 -4.64 4.99
N GLY A 128 -35.53 -5.86 4.45
CA GLY A 128 -36.06 -7.05 5.11
C GLY A 128 -37.57 -6.94 5.43
N THR A 129 -37.97 -7.39 6.63
CA THR A 129 -39.36 -7.42 7.09
C THR A 129 -39.78 -6.17 7.88
N GLY A 130 -38.93 -5.14 7.94
CA GLY A 130 -39.08 -3.97 8.81
C GLY A 130 -40.08 -2.91 8.32
N GLY A 131 -40.75 -3.10 7.18
CA GLY A 131 -41.74 -2.13 6.64
C GLY A 131 -41.09 -0.80 6.19
N ASP A 132 -41.86 0.29 6.32
CA ASP A 132 -41.48 1.60 5.81
C ASP A 132 -40.26 2.23 6.53
N GLU A 133 -40.14 2.01 7.84
CA GLU A 133 -39.02 2.49 8.65
C GLU A 133 -37.69 1.85 8.19
N ALA A 134 -37.71 0.55 7.93
CA ALA A 134 -36.56 -0.16 7.42
C ALA A 134 -36.19 0.27 6.00
N ALA A 135 -37.18 0.61 5.17
CA ALA A 135 -36.92 1.17 3.83
C ALA A 135 -36.24 2.54 3.89
N ILE A 136 -36.66 3.40 4.81
CA ILE A 136 -36.02 4.70 5.06
C ILE A 136 -34.59 4.51 5.53
N PHE A 137 -34.37 3.60 6.50
CA PHE A 137 -33.03 3.28 7.01
C PHE A 137 -32.09 2.72 5.92
N ALA A 138 -32.62 1.89 5.01
CA ALA A 138 -31.85 1.43 3.85
C ALA A 138 -31.35 2.58 2.97
N GLY A 139 -32.16 3.65 2.84
CA GLY A 139 -31.76 4.88 2.17
C GLY A 139 -30.63 5.63 2.90
N ASP A 140 -30.71 5.69 4.22
CA ASP A 140 -29.65 6.30 5.05
C ASP A 140 -28.33 5.52 4.95
N LEU A 141 -28.39 4.18 4.96
CA LEU A 141 -27.23 3.33 4.74
C LEU A 141 -26.63 3.53 3.35
N LEU A 142 -27.44 3.60 2.30
CA LEU A 142 -26.96 3.91 0.96
C LEU A 142 -26.16 5.20 0.95
N ARG A 143 -26.72 6.26 1.54
CA ARG A 143 -26.07 7.57 1.60
C ARG A 143 -24.76 7.52 2.38
N MET A 144 -24.72 6.78 3.49
CA MET A 144 -23.50 6.57 4.28
C MET A 144 -22.40 5.93 3.43
N TYR A 145 -22.71 4.85 2.71
CA TYR A 145 -21.74 4.15 1.85
C TYR A 145 -21.31 4.99 0.65
N GLN A 146 -22.20 5.78 0.07
CA GLN A 146 -21.84 6.74 -1.00
C GLN A 146 -20.81 7.76 -0.51
N LEU A 147 -21.08 8.41 0.63
CA LEU A 147 -20.17 9.41 1.20
C LEU A 147 -18.83 8.78 1.63
N TYR A 148 -18.86 7.55 2.15
CA TYR A 148 -17.66 6.82 2.49
C TYR A 148 -16.82 6.49 1.25
N SER A 149 -17.47 6.07 0.16
CA SER A 149 -16.82 5.80 -1.12
C SER A 149 -16.19 7.06 -1.72
N GLU A 150 -16.90 8.19 -1.69
CA GLU A 150 -16.35 9.48 -2.12
C GLU A 150 -15.12 9.90 -1.33
N LYS A 151 -15.15 9.74 0.00
CA LYS A 151 -14.03 10.05 0.88
C LYS A 151 -12.78 9.22 0.57
N ASN A 152 -12.96 7.97 0.14
CA ASN A 152 -11.87 7.06 -0.22
C ASN A 152 -11.50 7.09 -1.71
N ASN A 153 -12.14 7.96 -2.51
CA ASN A 153 -11.99 8.04 -3.97
C ASN A 153 -12.34 6.72 -4.67
N TRP A 154 -13.35 6.01 -4.18
CA TRP A 154 -13.91 4.83 -4.81
C TRP A 154 -15.04 5.22 -5.77
N SER A 155 -15.18 4.48 -6.86
CA SER A 155 -16.30 4.64 -7.80
C SER A 155 -17.52 3.90 -7.27
N PHE A 156 -18.62 4.60 -7.04
CA PHE A 156 -19.88 4.04 -6.57
C PHE A 156 -20.93 4.12 -7.67
N ASN A 157 -21.41 2.98 -8.18
CA ASN A 157 -22.37 2.90 -9.26
C ASN A 157 -23.63 2.14 -8.80
N LEU A 158 -24.78 2.79 -8.86
CA LEU A 158 -26.06 2.14 -8.59
C LEU A 158 -26.44 1.24 -9.78
N ILE A 159 -26.64 -0.07 -9.52
CA ILE A 159 -27.04 -1.05 -10.54
C ILE A 159 -28.55 -1.15 -10.61
N SER A 160 -29.22 -1.31 -9.47
CA SER A 160 -30.67 -1.39 -9.38
C SER A 160 -31.16 -0.87 -8.04
N SER A 161 -32.38 -0.34 -8.04
CA SER A 161 -33.08 0.08 -6.81
C SER A 161 -34.55 -0.22 -6.90
N ASN A 162 -35.12 -0.68 -5.78
CA ASN A 162 -36.54 -0.87 -5.62
C ASN A 162 -37.05 0.05 -4.50
N GLU A 163 -37.82 1.05 -4.87
CA GLU A 163 -38.30 2.09 -3.94
C GLU A 163 -39.40 1.55 -3.01
N GLY A 164 -39.44 2.05 -1.80
CA GLY A 164 -40.48 1.82 -0.83
C GLY A 164 -41.72 2.68 -1.09
N THR A 165 -42.88 2.28 -0.51
CA THR A 165 -44.18 2.99 -0.64
C THR A 165 -44.19 4.35 0.06
N SER A 166 -43.41 4.48 1.13
CA SER A 166 -43.38 5.69 1.99
C SER A 166 -42.05 6.47 1.88
N GLY A 167 -41.33 6.27 0.77
CA GLY A 167 -39.96 6.75 0.60
C GLY A 167 -38.92 5.71 1.06
N GLY A 168 -37.64 5.97 0.77
CA GLY A 168 -36.58 4.99 1.02
C GLY A 168 -36.59 3.82 0.01
N PHE A 169 -35.90 2.74 0.33
CA PHE A 169 -35.67 1.63 -0.61
C PHE A 169 -35.93 0.28 0.06
N LYS A 170 -36.63 -0.61 -0.65
CA LYS A 170 -36.80 -2.01 -0.26
C LYS A 170 -35.55 -2.82 -0.53
N GLU A 171 -34.90 -2.54 -1.66
CA GLU A 171 -33.70 -3.22 -2.10
C GLU A 171 -32.85 -2.28 -2.94
N ILE A 172 -31.54 -2.29 -2.73
CA ILE A 172 -30.58 -1.53 -3.48
C ILE A 172 -29.40 -2.45 -3.79
N VAL A 173 -28.96 -2.44 -5.05
CA VAL A 173 -27.77 -3.13 -5.49
C VAL A 173 -26.84 -2.12 -6.14
N SER A 174 -25.62 -2.04 -5.66
CA SER A 174 -24.60 -1.10 -6.13
C SER A 174 -23.29 -1.84 -6.40
N SER A 175 -22.53 -1.39 -7.38
CA SER A 175 -21.13 -1.79 -7.52
C SER A 175 -20.23 -0.70 -6.96
N VAL A 176 -19.24 -1.11 -6.20
CA VAL A 176 -18.21 -0.24 -5.66
C VAL A 176 -16.86 -0.72 -6.17
N GLU A 177 -16.08 0.19 -6.76
CA GLU A 177 -14.78 -0.10 -7.33
C GLU A 177 -13.73 0.81 -6.69
N GLY A 178 -12.69 0.21 -6.13
CA GLY A 178 -11.64 0.98 -5.47
C GLY A 178 -10.52 0.11 -4.93
N CYS A 179 -9.42 0.76 -4.55
CA CYS A 179 -8.29 0.07 -3.94
C CYS A 179 -8.58 -0.22 -2.45
N LEU A 180 -8.21 -1.40 -1.97
CA LEU A 180 -8.42 -1.87 -0.58
C LEU A 180 -9.91 -1.96 -0.16
N LEU A 181 -10.81 -2.11 -1.11
CA LEU A 181 -12.23 -2.18 -0.85
C LEU A 181 -12.60 -3.45 -0.07
N TYR A 182 -12.03 -4.59 -0.45
CA TYR A 182 -12.32 -5.90 0.15
C TYR A 182 -11.89 -5.99 1.61
N THR A 183 -10.75 -5.39 1.96
CA THR A 183 -10.21 -5.39 3.33
C THR A 183 -10.86 -4.37 4.26
N SER A 184 -11.69 -3.47 3.73
CA SER A 184 -12.42 -2.46 4.53
C SER A 184 -13.88 -2.85 4.80
N ASP A 185 -14.30 -4.04 4.38
CA ASP A 185 -15.66 -4.52 4.64
C ASP A 185 -15.80 -4.91 6.13
N ALA A 186 -16.56 -4.10 6.86
CA ALA A 186 -16.84 -4.31 8.28
C ALA A 186 -17.83 -5.47 8.57
N ALA A 187 -18.21 -6.24 7.54
CA ALA A 187 -19.13 -7.36 7.68
C ALA A 187 -18.44 -8.67 8.14
N ASP A 188 -17.12 -8.69 8.20
CA ASP A 188 -16.31 -9.85 8.61
C ASP A 188 -15.88 -9.82 10.09
N GLU A 189 -16.39 -8.87 10.91
CA GLU A 189 -16.20 -8.84 12.37
C GLU A 189 -17.43 -9.45 13.11
#